data_755c1069353859cb946d791562c93298
#
_entry.id   755c1069353859cb946d791562c93298
#
_cell.length_a   1.000
_cell.length_b   1.000
_cell.length_c   1.000
_cell.angle_alpha   90.00
_cell.angle_beta   90.00
_cell.angle_gamma   90.00
#
_symmetry.space_group_name_H-M   'P 1'
#
loop_
_entity.id
_entity.type
_entity.pdbx_description
1 polymer ?
#
loop_
_entity_poly.entity_id
_entity_poly.type
_entity_poly.pdbx_seq_one_letter_code
_entity_poly.pdbx_strand_id
1 'polypeptide(L)'
;PIPRRQRQMCIRDRLNTDISVTNIDEVTSKLSKRNSLAVAICNANTLVRCYQDEKLNNVINSFDIKCPDGFPVAKASKLLYKNNQKRVDGYNVFYETIKKGLENNTSHYFFGNTEEVTKKMISKLKLEFPDINILGYTCPPFLDLEKLLSDDYINDLKSQSPDIIWISLGFPK
;
A
#
# COMPACT_ATOMS: atom_id res chain seq x y z
N PRO A 1 11.08 -18.93 -19.82
CA PRO A 1 12.03 -18.18 -19.02
C PRO A 1 11.38 -16.86 -18.64
N ILE A 2 11.06 -16.69 -17.37
CA ILE A 2 10.54 -15.45 -16.82
C ILE A 2 11.63 -14.39 -16.97
N PRO A 3 11.35 -13.19 -17.55
CA PRO A 3 12.36 -12.14 -17.63
C PRO A 3 12.87 -11.84 -16.23
N ARG A 4 14.19 -11.76 -16.06
CA ARG A 4 14.82 -11.33 -14.81
C ARG A 4 14.27 -9.93 -14.49
N ARG A 5 13.29 -9.86 -13.57
CA ARG A 5 12.92 -8.60 -12.94
C ARG A 5 14.20 -7.95 -12.46
N GLN A 6 14.43 -6.72 -12.87
CA GLN A 6 15.51 -5.90 -12.30
C GLN A 6 15.41 -6.06 -10.80
N ARG A 7 16.46 -6.64 -10.21
CA ARG A 7 16.54 -6.78 -8.76
C ARG A 7 16.55 -5.38 -8.18
N GLN A 8 15.37 -4.88 -7.80
CA GLN A 8 15.31 -3.82 -6.82
C GLN A 8 16.18 -4.30 -5.67
N MET A 9 17.09 -3.49 -5.23
CA MET A 9 17.98 -3.82 -4.10
C MET A 9 17.10 -4.01 -2.87
N CYS A 10 16.58 -5.23 -2.69
CA CYS A 10 15.82 -5.60 -1.51
C CYS A 10 16.79 -5.82 -0.37
N ILE A 11 16.54 -5.16 0.74
CA ILE A 11 17.27 -5.37 1.97
C ILE A 11 16.66 -6.60 2.64
N ARG A 12 17.38 -7.71 2.63
CA ARG A 12 17.07 -8.84 3.52
C ARG A 12 17.48 -8.45 4.92
N ASP A 13 16.50 -8.07 5.74
CA ASP A 13 16.73 -7.83 7.15
C ASP A 13 16.95 -9.16 7.88
N ARG A 14 17.53 -9.10 9.12
CA ARG A 14 17.62 -10.23 10.04
C ARG A 14 16.27 -10.87 10.38
N LEU A 15 15.16 -10.19 10.05
CA LEU A 15 13.78 -10.62 10.24
C LEU A 15 13.19 -11.33 9.00
N ASN A 16 14.00 -11.70 8.00
CA ASN A 16 13.59 -12.39 6.77
C ASN A 16 12.54 -11.66 5.91
N THR A 17 12.28 -10.38 6.18
CA THR A 17 11.36 -9.57 5.40
C THR A 17 12.14 -8.65 4.48
N ASP A 18 11.88 -8.74 3.18
CA ASP A 18 12.52 -7.89 2.18
C ASP A 18 11.89 -6.48 2.20
N ILE A 19 12.67 -5.45 2.45
CA ILE A 19 12.22 -4.05 2.37
C ILE A 19 12.81 -3.40 1.12
N SER A 20 11.99 -2.70 0.36
CA SER A 20 12.42 -2.03 -0.88
C SER A 20 13.24 -0.78 -0.56
N VAL A 21 14.37 -0.62 -1.23
CA VAL A 21 15.08 0.67 -1.26
C VAL A 21 14.37 1.55 -2.28
N THR A 22 13.63 2.54 -1.80
CA THR A 22 12.76 3.36 -2.65
C THR A 22 12.50 4.73 -2.01
N ASN A 23 11.81 5.59 -2.71
CA ASN A 23 11.36 6.90 -2.22
C ASN A 23 9.92 7.17 -2.67
N ILE A 24 9.29 8.19 -2.09
CA ILE A 24 7.88 8.53 -2.36
C ILE A 24 7.65 8.79 -3.85
N ASP A 25 8.52 9.54 -4.50
CA ASP A 25 8.38 9.88 -5.91
C ASP A 25 8.42 8.66 -6.84
N GLU A 26 9.34 7.73 -6.58
CA GLU A 26 9.43 6.46 -7.31
C GLU A 26 8.18 5.60 -7.15
N VAL A 27 7.71 5.43 -5.91
CA VAL A 27 6.51 4.62 -5.62
C VAL A 27 5.28 5.22 -6.29
N THR A 28 5.05 6.51 -6.10
CA THR A 28 3.87 7.20 -6.64
C THR A 28 3.89 7.28 -8.17
N SER A 29 5.07 7.46 -8.77
CA SER A 29 5.23 7.42 -10.23
C SER A 29 4.99 6.02 -10.83
N LYS A 30 5.26 4.96 -10.09
CA LYS A 30 4.92 3.59 -10.51
C LYS A 30 3.43 3.32 -10.38
N LEU A 31 2.79 3.78 -9.30
CA LEU A 31 1.35 3.64 -9.09
C LEU A 31 0.52 4.40 -10.15
N SER A 32 0.94 5.59 -10.54
CA SER A 32 0.22 6.39 -11.52
C SER A 32 0.31 5.85 -12.97
N LYS A 33 1.17 4.87 -13.24
CA LYS A 33 1.34 4.25 -14.58
C LYS A 33 0.38 3.10 -14.87
N ARG A 34 -0.66 2.89 -14.05
CA ARG A 34 -1.66 1.82 -14.22
C ARG A 34 -1.04 0.42 -14.38
N ASN A 35 0.07 0.16 -13.69
CA ASN A 35 0.66 -1.17 -13.61
C ASN A 35 -0.03 -1.96 -12.50
N SER A 36 -0.24 -3.26 -12.70
CA SER A 36 -0.70 -4.14 -11.63
C SER A 36 0.42 -4.28 -10.58
N LEU A 37 0.35 -3.50 -9.51
CA LEU A 37 1.35 -3.47 -8.45
C LEU A 37 0.68 -3.60 -7.08
N ALA A 38 1.21 -4.46 -6.24
CA ALA A 38 0.88 -4.56 -4.83
C ALA A 38 1.94 -3.84 -3.99
N VAL A 39 1.51 -2.82 -3.22
CA VAL A 39 2.40 -2.01 -2.38
C VAL A 39 2.04 -2.20 -0.91
N ALA A 40 3.01 -2.59 -0.09
CA ALA A 40 2.85 -2.70 1.36
C ALA A 40 3.60 -1.56 2.08
N ILE A 41 2.95 -0.97 3.08
CA ILE A 41 3.56 0.02 3.96
C ILE A 41 4.06 -0.71 5.21
N CYS A 42 5.38 -0.86 5.34
CA CYS A 42 6.01 -1.72 6.34
C CYS A 42 6.69 -0.90 7.45
N ASN A 43 6.11 -0.89 8.62
CA ASN A 43 6.70 -0.30 9.81
C ASN A 43 7.37 -1.37 10.73
N ALA A 44 7.95 -0.94 11.84
CA ALA A 44 8.62 -1.85 12.76
C ALA A 44 7.71 -2.96 13.31
N ASN A 45 6.42 -2.66 13.57
CA ASN A 45 5.46 -3.68 14.01
C ASN A 45 5.20 -4.72 12.91
N THR A 46 5.11 -4.29 11.65
CA THR A 46 4.99 -5.20 10.50
C THR A 46 6.16 -6.19 10.47
N LEU A 47 7.40 -5.70 10.60
CA LEU A 47 8.59 -6.53 10.55
C LEU A 47 8.66 -7.53 11.72
N VAL A 48 8.33 -7.09 12.95
CA VAL A 48 8.30 -7.97 14.13
C VAL A 48 7.26 -9.08 13.96
N ARG A 49 6.08 -8.77 13.46
CA ARG A 49 5.04 -9.78 13.22
C ARG A 49 5.41 -10.74 12.09
N CYS A 50 6.01 -10.26 11.02
CA CYS A 50 6.54 -11.12 9.96
C CYS A 50 7.62 -12.08 10.48
N TYR A 51 8.45 -11.64 11.40
CA TYR A 51 9.44 -12.50 12.05
C TYR A 51 8.81 -13.62 12.90
N GLN A 52 7.66 -13.33 13.52
CA GLN A 52 6.94 -14.28 14.38
C GLN A 52 5.99 -15.19 13.61
N ASP A 53 5.58 -14.81 12.40
CA ASP A 53 4.62 -15.53 11.58
C ASP A 53 5.15 -15.67 10.13
N GLU A 54 5.57 -16.89 9.80
CA GLU A 54 6.12 -17.20 8.46
C GLU A 54 5.08 -17.04 7.35
N LYS A 55 3.81 -17.32 7.59
CA LYS A 55 2.74 -17.15 6.59
C LYS A 55 2.58 -15.68 6.25
N LEU A 56 2.52 -14.83 7.27
CA LEU A 56 2.46 -13.38 7.10
C LEU A 56 3.70 -12.85 6.39
N ASN A 57 4.88 -13.35 6.75
CA ASN A 57 6.14 -12.98 6.09
C ASN A 57 6.11 -13.31 4.59
N ASN A 58 5.64 -14.50 4.22
CA ASN A 58 5.51 -14.90 2.83
C ASN A 58 4.53 -14.01 2.07
N VAL A 59 3.42 -13.62 2.69
CA VAL A 59 2.45 -12.68 2.10
C VAL A 59 3.11 -11.32 1.89
N ILE A 60 3.76 -10.73 2.89
CA ILE A 60 4.43 -9.43 2.75
C ILE A 60 5.55 -9.49 1.70
N ASN A 61 6.32 -10.56 1.67
CA ASN A 61 7.39 -10.73 0.68
C ASN A 61 6.86 -10.88 -0.76
N SER A 62 5.61 -11.29 -0.95
CA SER A 62 4.98 -11.37 -2.27
C SER A 62 4.59 -10.01 -2.86
N PHE A 63 4.52 -8.95 -2.05
CA PHE A 63 4.26 -7.59 -2.55
C PHE A 63 5.40 -7.08 -3.46
N ASP A 64 5.05 -6.32 -4.49
CA ASP A 64 6.02 -5.78 -5.45
C ASP A 64 6.89 -4.70 -4.82
N ILE A 65 6.31 -3.83 -3.99
CA ILE A 65 7.02 -2.76 -3.29
C ILE A 65 6.66 -2.82 -1.79
N LYS A 66 7.68 -2.87 -0.96
CA LYS A 66 7.57 -2.86 0.51
C LYS A 66 8.20 -1.58 1.04
N CYS A 67 7.37 -0.56 1.25
CA CYS A 67 7.79 0.79 1.63
C CYS A 67 8.28 0.83 3.07
N PRO A 68 9.50 1.34 3.35
CA PRO A 68 10.02 1.51 4.70
C PRO A 68 9.30 2.65 5.43
N ASP A 69 8.24 2.35 6.17
CA ASP A 69 7.55 3.33 7.02
C ASP A 69 8.15 3.38 8.42
N GLY A 70 8.33 4.59 8.87
CA GLY A 70 8.89 4.86 10.19
C GLY A 70 10.42 5.03 10.19
N PHE A 71 10.86 5.92 11.07
CA PHE A 71 12.27 6.26 11.24
C PHE A 71 13.16 5.06 11.59
N PRO A 72 12.74 4.09 12.47
CA PRO A 72 13.56 2.93 12.80
C PRO A 72 13.89 2.07 11.59
N VAL A 73 12.92 1.81 10.71
CA VAL A 73 13.12 0.97 9.52
C VAL A 73 14.07 1.65 8.53
N ALA A 74 13.86 2.93 8.24
CA ALA A 74 14.74 3.69 7.35
C ALA A 74 16.16 3.83 7.92
N LYS A 75 16.30 4.06 9.24
CA LYS A 75 17.60 4.17 9.91
C LYS A 75 18.35 2.83 9.94
N ALA A 76 17.67 1.73 10.20
CA ALA A 76 18.24 0.39 10.16
C ALA A 76 18.80 0.08 8.76
N SER A 77 18.04 0.40 7.71
CA SER A 77 18.46 0.28 6.33
C SER A 77 19.76 1.05 6.06
N LYS A 78 19.83 2.32 6.46
CA LYS A 78 21.02 3.15 6.32
C LYS A 78 22.23 2.60 7.07
N LEU A 79 22.03 2.13 8.31
CA LEU A 79 23.12 1.64 9.17
C LEU A 79 23.69 0.30 8.68
N LEU A 80 22.81 -0.64 8.31
CA LEU A 80 23.20 -2.00 7.95
C LEU A 80 23.74 -2.12 6.52
N TYR A 81 23.21 -1.29 5.60
CA TYR A 81 23.47 -1.45 4.16
C TYR A 81 24.09 -0.21 3.52
N LYS A 82 24.44 0.81 4.32
CA LYS A 82 25.09 2.06 3.88
C LYS A 82 24.35 2.78 2.75
N ASN A 83 23.03 2.56 2.62
CA ASN A 83 22.19 3.24 1.65
C ASN A 83 21.59 4.53 2.22
N ASN A 84 21.07 5.40 1.35
CA ASN A 84 20.45 6.65 1.78
C ASN A 84 18.91 6.52 1.82
N GLN A 85 18.40 5.44 2.44
CA GLN A 85 16.97 5.22 2.56
C GLN A 85 16.31 6.31 3.41
N LYS A 86 15.35 7.00 2.83
CA LYS A 86 14.45 7.91 3.53
C LYS A 86 13.16 7.16 3.92
N ARG A 87 12.43 7.70 4.90
CA ARG A 87 11.11 7.21 5.26
C ARG A 87 10.15 7.36 4.08
N VAL A 88 9.39 6.30 3.81
CA VAL A 88 8.31 6.26 2.81
C VAL A 88 7.04 5.87 3.54
N ASP A 89 6.32 6.86 4.03
CA ASP A 89 5.12 6.65 4.85
C ASP A 89 3.84 6.60 4.01
N GLY A 90 2.84 5.93 4.57
CA GLY A 90 1.57 5.69 3.88
C GLY A 90 0.82 6.97 3.54
N TYR A 91 0.87 8.01 4.40
CA TYR A 91 0.16 9.26 4.14
C TYR A 91 0.72 9.98 2.91
N ASN A 92 2.04 10.14 2.83
CA ASN A 92 2.66 10.81 1.69
C ASN A 92 2.53 9.99 0.40
N VAL A 93 2.64 8.66 0.48
CA VAL A 93 2.36 7.80 -0.69
C VAL A 93 0.93 7.99 -1.18
N PHE A 94 -0.04 7.99 -0.28
CA PHE A 94 -1.44 8.20 -0.59
C PHE A 94 -1.68 9.58 -1.24
N TYR A 95 -1.24 10.63 -0.57
CA TYR A 95 -1.46 12.01 -0.99
C TYR A 95 -0.81 12.32 -2.35
N GLU A 96 0.47 11.99 -2.52
CA GLU A 96 1.20 12.25 -3.76
C GLU A 96 0.71 11.37 -4.92
N THR A 97 0.22 10.16 -4.63
CA THR A 97 -0.40 9.33 -5.68
C THR A 97 -1.69 9.93 -6.20
N ILE A 98 -2.56 10.44 -5.31
CA ILE A 98 -3.77 11.15 -5.72
C ILE A 98 -3.41 12.36 -6.57
N LYS A 99 -2.50 13.20 -6.08
CA LYS A 99 -2.07 14.43 -6.77
C LYS A 99 -1.54 14.14 -8.19
N LYS A 100 -0.67 13.14 -8.35
CA LYS A 100 -0.15 12.72 -9.66
C LYS A 100 -1.23 12.08 -10.53
N GLY A 101 -2.18 11.38 -9.90
CA GLY A 101 -3.27 10.70 -10.57
C GLY A 101 -4.26 11.64 -11.25
N LEU A 102 -4.37 12.90 -10.81
CA LEU A 102 -5.28 13.89 -11.40
C LEU A 102 -5.00 14.12 -12.90
N GLU A 103 -3.73 14.18 -13.28
CA GLU A 103 -3.33 14.41 -14.69
C GLU A 103 -3.82 13.30 -15.63
N ASN A 104 -3.94 12.07 -15.11
CA ASN A 104 -4.33 10.88 -15.87
C ASN A 104 -5.77 10.42 -15.59
N ASN A 105 -6.54 11.21 -14.84
CA ASN A 105 -7.88 10.83 -14.35
C ASN A 105 -7.88 9.45 -13.69
N THR A 106 -6.87 9.17 -12.86
CA THR A 106 -6.73 7.90 -12.16
C THR A 106 -7.88 7.68 -11.21
N SER A 107 -8.54 6.53 -11.33
CA SER A 107 -9.69 6.19 -10.51
C SER A 107 -9.28 5.48 -9.21
N HIS A 108 -9.95 5.85 -8.12
CA HIS A 108 -9.66 5.38 -6.77
C HIS A 108 -10.87 4.67 -6.16
N TYR A 109 -10.59 3.61 -5.41
CA TYR A 109 -11.57 2.90 -4.60
C TYR A 109 -11.03 2.71 -3.18
N PHE A 110 -11.88 2.90 -2.16
CA PHE A 110 -11.49 2.76 -0.76
C PHE A 110 -12.10 1.50 -0.16
N PHE A 111 -11.28 0.64 0.44
CA PHE A 111 -11.73 -0.60 1.04
C PHE A 111 -11.28 -0.70 2.50
N GLY A 112 -12.22 -0.79 3.40
CA GLY A 112 -11.96 -0.86 4.84
C GLY A 112 -12.39 0.39 5.60
N ASN A 113 -11.90 0.52 6.84
CA ASN A 113 -12.25 1.60 7.77
C ASN A 113 -13.75 1.60 8.18
N THR A 114 -14.21 2.64 8.87
CA THR A 114 -15.63 2.85 9.16
C THR A 114 -16.24 3.79 8.13
N GLU A 115 -17.54 3.65 7.90
CA GLU A 115 -18.27 4.50 6.94
C GLU A 115 -18.16 6.00 7.27
N GLU A 116 -18.24 6.34 8.55
CA GLU A 116 -18.13 7.74 9.01
C GLU A 116 -16.75 8.33 8.65
N VAL A 117 -15.67 7.60 8.95
CA VAL A 117 -14.30 8.05 8.68
C VAL A 117 -14.06 8.13 7.16
N THR A 118 -14.54 7.14 6.40
CA THR A 118 -14.40 7.13 4.93
C THR A 118 -15.13 8.29 4.28
N LYS A 119 -16.37 8.57 4.69
CA LYS A 119 -17.14 9.73 4.18
C LYS A 119 -16.45 11.06 4.49
N LYS A 120 -15.94 11.23 5.73
CA LYS A 120 -15.18 12.43 6.10
C LYS A 120 -13.90 12.58 5.28
N MET A 121 -13.17 11.49 5.06
CA MET A 121 -11.97 11.48 4.22
C MET A 121 -12.31 11.88 2.79
N ILE A 122 -13.31 11.27 2.17
CA ILE A 122 -13.74 11.58 0.81
C ILE A 122 -14.17 13.05 0.67
N SER A 123 -14.93 13.56 1.64
CA SER A 123 -15.33 14.98 1.64
C SER A 123 -14.13 15.92 1.66
N LYS A 124 -13.12 15.63 2.49
CA LYS A 124 -11.87 16.41 2.53
C LYS A 124 -11.08 16.30 1.23
N LEU A 125 -10.97 15.10 0.67
CA LEU A 125 -10.28 14.88 -0.60
C LEU A 125 -10.93 15.66 -1.75
N LYS A 126 -12.26 15.67 -1.83
CA LYS A 126 -13.00 16.44 -2.86
C LYS A 126 -12.88 17.95 -2.69
N LEU A 127 -12.71 18.44 -1.47
CA LEU A 127 -12.43 19.86 -1.22
C LEU A 127 -11.02 20.25 -1.66
N GLU A 128 -10.04 19.38 -1.44
CA GLU A 128 -8.64 19.65 -1.77
C GLU A 128 -8.31 19.33 -3.23
N PHE A 129 -8.93 18.29 -3.77
CA PHE A 129 -8.79 17.82 -5.14
C PHE A 129 -10.18 17.71 -5.80
N PRO A 130 -10.76 18.81 -6.30
CA PRO A 130 -12.11 18.79 -6.86
C PRO A 130 -12.29 17.80 -8.02
N ASP A 131 -11.22 17.56 -8.80
CA ASP A 131 -11.22 16.67 -9.98
C ASP A 131 -10.85 15.22 -9.64
N ILE A 132 -10.79 14.84 -8.35
CA ILE A 132 -10.46 13.45 -7.95
C ILE A 132 -11.54 12.47 -8.43
N ASN A 133 -11.11 11.42 -9.12
CA ASN A 133 -12.01 10.38 -9.61
C ASN A 133 -12.14 9.25 -8.54
N ILE A 134 -13.20 9.29 -7.73
CA ILE A 134 -13.50 8.28 -6.73
C ILE A 134 -14.70 7.46 -7.22
N LEU A 135 -14.48 6.18 -7.57
CA LEU A 135 -15.53 5.28 -8.04
C LEU A 135 -16.44 4.79 -6.92
N GLY A 136 -15.87 4.60 -5.72
CA GLY A 136 -16.65 4.13 -4.59
C GLY A 136 -15.82 3.77 -3.36
N TYR A 137 -16.50 3.18 -2.40
CA TYR A 137 -15.88 2.63 -1.20
C TYR A 137 -16.70 1.47 -0.63
N THR A 138 -16.02 0.55 0.06
CA THR A 138 -16.65 -0.51 0.86
C THR A 138 -16.08 -0.47 2.26
N CYS A 139 -16.97 -0.42 3.25
CA CYS A 139 -16.60 -0.44 4.67
C CYS A 139 -17.15 -1.74 5.29
N PRO A 140 -16.45 -2.87 5.13
CA PRO A 140 -16.93 -4.14 5.67
C PRO A 140 -16.95 -4.04 7.21
N PRO A 141 -17.93 -4.69 7.87
CA PRO A 141 -17.90 -4.79 9.31
C PRO A 141 -16.66 -5.56 9.77
N PHE A 142 -16.38 -5.56 11.08
CA PHE A 142 -15.23 -6.28 11.62
C PHE A 142 -15.48 -7.80 11.50
N LEU A 143 -15.01 -8.39 10.40
CA LEU A 143 -15.18 -9.79 10.05
C LEU A 143 -13.84 -10.55 10.02
N ASP A 144 -13.94 -11.87 10.11
CA ASP A 144 -12.80 -12.75 9.82
C ASP A 144 -12.42 -12.67 8.32
N LEU A 145 -11.17 -13.00 8.02
CA LEU A 145 -10.62 -12.88 6.67
C LEU A 145 -11.45 -13.66 5.63
N GLU A 146 -11.92 -14.87 5.96
CA GLU A 146 -12.73 -15.68 5.05
C GLU A 146 -14.04 -14.99 4.65
N LYS A 147 -14.69 -14.30 5.59
CA LYS A 147 -15.89 -13.54 5.31
C LYS A 147 -15.63 -12.24 4.55
N LEU A 148 -14.47 -11.62 4.78
CA LEU A 148 -14.02 -10.43 4.03
C LEU A 148 -13.74 -10.75 2.55
N LEU A 149 -13.32 -11.98 2.26
CA LEU A 149 -13.09 -12.48 0.91
C LEU A 149 -14.35 -13.08 0.25
N SER A 150 -15.51 -12.95 0.89
CA SER A 150 -16.77 -13.38 0.28
C SER A 150 -17.06 -12.63 -1.02
N ASP A 151 -17.76 -13.30 -1.92
CA ASP A 151 -18.07 -12.78 -3.26
C ASP A 151 -18.77 -11.42 -3.25
N ASP A 152 -19.57 -11.14 -2.21
CA ASP A 152 -20.33 -9.88 -2.12
C ASP A 152 -19.43 -8.63 -2.13
N TYR A 153 -18.33 -8.63 -1.33
CA TYR A 153 -17.41 -7.50 -1.27
C TYR A 153 -16.49 -7.43 -2.48
N ILE A 154 -16.07 -8.59 -2.98
CA ILE A 154 -15.11 -8.69 -4.10
C ILE A 154 -15.81 -8.37 -5.43
N ASN A 155 -17.05 -8.76 -5.62
CA ASN A 155 -17.78 -8.52 -6.86
C ASN A 155 -18.09 -7.04 -7.08
N ASP A 156 -18.45 -6.30 -6.02
CA ASP A 156 -18.64 -4.85 -6.12
C ASP A 156 -17.34 -4.16 -6.56
N LEU A 157 -16.23 -4.49 -5.92
CA LEU A 157 -14.91 -3.96 -6.26
C LEU A 157 -14.48 -4.31 -7.69
N LYS A 158 -14.72 -5.55 -8.14
CA LYS A 158 -14.42 -5.99 -9.51
C LYS A 158 -15.27 -5.26 -10.56
N SER A 159 -16.54 -5.02 -10.25
CA SER A 159 -17.47 -4.34 -11.16
C SER A 159 -17.06 -2.90 -11.44
N GLN A 160 -16.48 -2.22 -10.46
CA GLN A 160 -16.01 -0.84 -10.56
C GLN A 160 -14.68 -0.71 -11.33
N SER A 161 -13.87 -1.77 -11.36
CA SER A 161 -12.55 -1.81 -12.04
C SER A 161 -11.68 -0.58 -11.80
N PRO A 162 -11.42 -0.17 -10.54
CA PRO A 162 -10.62 1.00 -10.23
C PRO A 162 -9.15 0.81 -10.64
N ASP A 163 -8.48 1.92 -10.99
CA ASP A 163 -7.04 1.91 -11.22
C ASP A 163 -6.25 1.65 -9.92
N ILE A 164 -6.72 2.18 -8.80
CA ILE A 164 -6.07 2.04 -7.48
C ILE A 164 -7.09 1.69 -6.39
N ILE A 165 -6.76 0.67 -5.61
CA ILE A 165 -7.51 0.26 -4.43
C ILE A 165 -6.69 0.60 -3.19
N TRP A 166 -7.28 1.40 -2.29
CA TRP A 166 -6.71 1.75 -1.00
C TRP A 166 -7.30 0.86 0.09
N ILE A 167 -6.49 -0.04 0.64
CA ILE A 167 -6.94 -1.01 1.65
C ILE A 167 -6.54 -0.52 3.05
N SER A 168 -7.54 -0.38 3.93
CA SER A 168 -7.39 0.08 5.32
C SER A 168 -8.18 -0.81 6.29
N LEU A 169 -7.79 -2.07 6.40
CA LEU A 169 -8.43 -3.06 7.29
C LEU A 169 -7.76 -3.18 8.65
N GLY A 170 -6.60 -2.55 8.82
CA GLY A 170 -5.71 -2.77 9.96
C GLY A 170 -4.85 -4.03 9.79
N PHE A 171 -3.61 -3.92 10.21
CA PHE A 171 -2.64 -5.02 10.13
C PHE A 171 -2.89 -6.04 11.27
N PRO A 172 -2.87 -7.38 11.01
CA PRO A 172 -2.38 -8.07 9.81
C PRO A 172 -3.43 -8.51 8.78
N LYS A 173 -4.61 -7.93 8.76
CA LYS A 173 -5.68 -8.31 7.82
C LYS A 173 -5.38 -7.90 6.40
#